data_d7df47d3a4079f92aab1f13dc4b689f7
#
_entry.id   d7df47d3a4079f92aab1f13dc4b689f7
#
_cell.length_a   1.000
_cell.length_b   1.000
_cell.length_c   1.000
_cell.angle_alpha   90.00
_cell.angle_beta   90.00
_cell.angle_gamma   90.00
#
_symmetry.space_group_name_H-M   'P 1'
#
loop_
_entity.id
_entity.type
_entity.pdbx_description
1 polymer ?
#
loop_
_entity_poly.entity_id
_entity_poly.type
_entity_poly.pdbx_seq_one_letter_code
_entity_poly.pdbx_strand_id
1 'polypeptide(L)'
;MVTFALLYLLLSALSIGAVWLLTGSAQGYELSPYWAVNVIVGLPLNFVLSFTAFLGEEYGWRYFLQQELIDRLGKRKGVILLGLLWGIWHLPLNLFYYSPQTSLQSILVQLAGCVGMG
;
A
#
# COMPACT_ATOMS: atom_id res chain seq x y z
N MET A 1 -10.38 3.28 -16.26
CA MET A 1 -9.00 2.79 -16.14
C MET A 1 -7.96 3.84 -16.52
N VAL A 2 -8.04 4.46 -17.70
CA VAL A 2 -7.08 5.52 -18.14
C VAL A 2 -7.00 6.68 -17.13
N THR A 3 -8.13 7.14 -16.60
CA THR A 3 -8.18 8.24 -15.62
C THR A 3 -7.41 7.91 -14.33
N PHE A 4 -7.53 6.68 -13.82
CA PHE A 4 -6.78 6.25 -12.63
C PHE A 4 -5.28 6.15 -12.88
N ALA A 5 -4.88 5.65 -14.07
CA ALA A 5 -3.48 5.60 -14.44
C ALA A 5 -2.87 7.01 -14.56
N LEU A 6 -3.59 7.94 -15.18
CA LEU A 6 -3.17 9.34 -15.28
C LEU A 6 -3.10 10.01 -13.91
N LEU A 7 -4.06 9.78 -13.03
CA LEU A 7 -4.04 10.30 -11.67
C LEU A 7 -2.85 9.74 -10.87
N TYR A 8 -2.58 8.43 -10.99
CA TYR A 8 -1.44 7.81 -10.35
C TYR A 8 -0.11 8.42 -10.84
N LEU A 9 0.07 8.58 -12.15
CA LEU A 9 1.26 9.21 -12.73
C LEU A 9 1.41 10.66 -12.25
N LEU A 10 0.31 11.42 -12.20
CA LEU A 10 0.33 12.79 -11.72
C LEU A 10 0.75 12.87 -10.24
N LEU A 11 0.14 12.05 -9.38
CA LEU A 11 0.48 12.01 -7.96
C LEU A 11 1.92 11.56 -7.71
N SER A 12 2.41 10.59 -8.49
CA SER A 12 3.82 10.15 -8.45
C SER A 12 4.77 11.28 -8.85
N ALA A 13 4.48 12.00 -9.94
CA ALA A 13 5.28 13.12 -10.39
C ALA A 13 5.29 14.27 -9.36
N LEU A 14 4.13 14.58 -8.76
CA LEU A 14 4.02 15.58 -7.69
C LEU A 14 4.82 15.17 -6.45
N SER A 15 4.78 13.89 -6.06
CA SER A 15 5.56 13.36 -4.95
C SER A 15 7.06 13.48 -5.18
N ILE A 16 7.53 13.07 -6.37
CA ILE A 16 8.95 13.21 -6.76
C ILE A 16 9.37 14.68 -6.77
N GLY A 17 8.55 15.55 -7.35
CA GLY A 17 8.79 16.98 -7.37
C GLY A 17 8.85 17.60 -5.98
N ALA A 18 7.97 17.21 -5.09
CA ALA A 18 7.97 17.66 -3.69
C ALA A 18 9.23 17.23 -2.94
N VAL A 19 9.64 15.96 -3.10
CA VAL A 19 10.89 15.44 -2.51
C VAL A 19 12.09 16.23 -3.04
N TRP A 20 12.16 16.45 -4.36
CA TRP A 20 13.24 17.22 -4.96
C TRP A 20 13.29 18.66 -4.46
N LEU A 21 12.17 19.34 -4.33
CA LEU A 21 12.09 20.70 -3.80
C LEU A 21 12.53 20.79 -2.33
N LEU A 22 12.22 19.77 -1.53
CA LEU A 22 12.54 19.79 -0.09
C LEU A 22 13.98 19.34 0.20
N THR A 23 14.55 18.45 -0.60
CA THR A 23 15.84 17.83 -0.33
C THR A 23 16.95 18.24 -1.31
N GLY A 24 16.60 18.89 -2.40
CA GLY A 24 17.52 19.24 -3.48
C GLY A 24 17.97 18.03 -4.31
N SER A 25 17.41 16.85 -4.06
CA SER A 25 17.76 15.63 -4.80
C SER A 25 16.54 14.72 -4.97
N ALA A 26 16.53 13.94 -6.05
CA ALA A 26 15.53 12.88 -6.28
C ALA A 26 15.99 11.58 -5.62
N GLN A 27 16.31 11.61 -4.33
CA GLN A 27 16.85 10.45 -3.60
C GLN A 27 15.94 9.23 -3.76
N GLY A 28 16.54 8.12 -4.20
CA GLY A 28 15.83 6.84 -4.38
C GLY A 28 15.06 6.70 -5.70
N TYR A 29 15.03 7.72 -6.54
CA TYR A 29 14.40 7.68 -7.87
C TYR A 29 15.42 7.57 -9.02
N GLU A 30 16.57 6.99 -8.76
CA GLU A 30 17.53 6.69 -9.80
C GLU A 30 16.97 5.61 -10.72
N LEU A 31 17.08 5.86 -12.04
CA LEU A 31 16.67 4.86 -13.02
C LEU A 31 17.60 3.64 -12.90
N SER A 32 17.04 2.52 -12.46
CA SER A 32 17.76 1.25 -12.46
C SER A 32 18.31 0.95 -13.86
N PRO A 33 19.54 0.38 -14.01
CA PRO A 33 20.04 -0.10 -15.29
C PRO A 33 19.05 -1.04 -16.01
N TYR A 34 18.16 -1.68 -15.26
CA TYR A 34 17.14 -2.60 -15.78
C TYR A 34 15.77 -1.93 -15.97
N TRP A 35 15.70 -0.60 -16.07
CA TRP A 35 14.44 0.12 -16.18
C TRP A 35 13.54 -0.39 -17.33
N ALA A 36 14.12 -0.72 -18.48
CA ALA A 36 13.38 -1.21 -19.62
C ALA A 36 12.73 -2.59 -19.34
N VAL A 37 13.47 -3.49 -18.70
CA VAL A 37 12.94 -4.79 -18.27
C VAL A 37 11.84 -4.60 -17.22
N ASN A 38 12.04 -3.70 -16.27
CA ASN A 38 11.05 -3.40 -15.26
C ASN A 38 9.76 -2.82 -15.87
N VAL A 39 9.88 -1.99 -16.91
CA VAL A 39 8.71 -1.44 -17.61
C VAL A 39 8.03 -2.50 -18.48
N ILE A 40 8.79 -3.24 -19.30
CA ILE A 40 8.21 -4.16 -20.31
C ILE A 40 7.67 -5.43 -19.66
N VAL A 41 8.35 -5.97 -18.66
CA VAL A 41 8.00 -7.22 -17.98
C VAL A 41 7.42 -6.97 -16.60
N GLY A 42 8.07 -6.12 -15.82
CA GLY A 42 7.68 -5.86 -14.42
C GLY A 42 6.31 -5.21 -14.29
N LEU A 43 5.97 -4.21 -15.13
CA LEU A 43 4.65 -3.56 -15.06
C LEU A 43 3.49 -4.52 -15.39
N PRO A 44 3.51 -5.28 -16.50
CA PRO A 44 2.45 -6.26 -16.77
C PRO A 44 2.36 -7.34 -15.68
N LEU A 45 3.49 -7.85 -15.22
CA LEU A 45 3.53 -8.85 -14.16
C LEU A 45 2.96 -8.30 -12.85
N ASN A 46 3.40 -7.11 -12.43
CA ASN A 46 2.85 -6.44 -11.25
C ASN A 46 1.36 -6.15 -11.39
N PHE A 47 0.89 -5.77 -12.59
CA PHE A 47 -0.53 -5.56 -12.84
C PHE A 47 -1.33 -6.84 -12.62
N VAL A 48 -0.88 -7.97 -13.17
CA VAL A 48 -1.55 -9.27 -13.00
C VAL A 48 -1.51 -9.72 -11.53
N LEU A 49 -0.35 -9.64 -10.88
CA LEU A 49 -0.20 -10.00 -9.47
C LEU A 49 -1.03 -9.10 -8.56
N SER A 50 -1.03 -7.78 -8.83
CA SER A 50 -1.84 -6.83 -8.08
C SER A 50 -3.33 -7.10 -8.27
N PHE A 51 -3.76 -7.38 -9.49
CA PHE A 51 -5.15 -7.68 -9.77
C PHE A 51 -5.62 -8.95 -9.06
N THR A 52 -4.80 -9.99 -9.00
CA THR A 52 -5.16 -11.25 -8.33
C THR A 52 -5.02 -11.17 -6.80
N ALA A 53 -3.91 -10.65 -6.31
CA ALA A 53 -3.63 -10.57 -4.87
C ALA A 53 -4.50 -9.51 -4.18
N PHE A 54 -4.57 -8.29 -4.73
CA PHE A 54 -5.36 -7.22 -4.12
C PHE A 54 -6.86 -7.45 -4.21
N LEU A 55 -7.38 -8.05 -5.29
CA LEU A 55 -8.80 -8.43 -5.34
C LEU A 55 -9.13 -9.48 -4.29
N GLY A 56 -8.25 -10.49 -4.11
CA GLY A 56 -8.42 -11.50 -3.08
C GLY A 56 -8.37 -10.90 -1.68
N GLU A 57 -7.44 -9.99 -1.45
CA GLU A 57 -7.28 -9.27 -0.19
C GLU A 57 -8.48 -8.36 0.10
N GLU A 58 -8.89 -7.50 -0.84
CA GLU A 58 -10.05 -6.62 -0.69
C GLU A 58 -11.34 -7.40 -0.51
N TYR A 59 -11.52 -8.52 -1.23
CA TYR A 59 -12.67 -9.39 -1.06
C TYR A 59 -12.72 -10.00 0.34
N GLY A 60 -11.59 -10.54 0.82
CA GLY A 60 -11.49 -11.14 2.16
C GLY A 60 -11.67 -10.12 3.29
N TRP A 61 -10.95 -9.00 3.23
CA TRP A 61 -10.97 -8.00 4.28
C TRP A 61 -12.22 -7.14 4.27
N ARG A 62 -12.56 -6.55 3.14
CA ARG A 62 -13.63 -5.54 3.08
C ARG A 62 -15.00 -6.12 2.79
N TYR A 63 -15.09 -7.04 1.85
CA TYR A 63 -16.39 -7.62 1.51
C TYR A 63 -16.88 -8.62 2.57
N PHE A 64 -16.00 -9.48 3.07
CA PHE A 64 -16.39 -10.53 4.02
C PHE A 64 -16.18 -10.10 5.48
N LEU A 65 -14.94 -9.90 5.90
CA LEU A 65 -14.62 -9.72 7.32
C LEU A 65 -15.15 -8.39 7.88
N GLN A 66 -15.09 -7.31 7.09
CA GLN A 66 -15.59 -6.00 7.52
C GLN A 66 -17.08 -6.05 7.83
N GLN A 67 -17.88 -6.68 6.97
CA GLN A 67 -19.31 -6.79 7.18
C GLN A 67 -19.62 -7.59 8.44
N GLU A 68 -18.97 -8.74 8.62
CA GLU A 68 -19.15 -9.60 9.79
C GLU A 68 -18.77 -8.88 11.10
N LEU A 69 -17.69 -8.11 11.10
CA LEU A 69 -17.27 -7.34 12.27
C LEU A 69 -18.24 -6.17 12.57
N ILE A 70 -18.75 -5.51 11.54
CA ILE A 70 -19.73 -4.43 11.69
C ILE A 70 -21.04 -4.98 12.26
N ASP A 71 -21.52 -6.09 11.75
CA ASP A 71 -22.76 -6.72 12.20
C ASP A 71 -22.69 -7.17 13.66
N ARG A 72 -21.54 -7.66 14.10
CA ARG A 72 -21.36 -8.13 15.49
C ARG A 72 -21.00 -7.04 16.50
N LEU A 73 -20.17 -6.08 16.11
CA LEU A 73 -19.55 -5.12 17.01
C LEU A 73 -20.04 -3.68 16.82
N GLY A 74 -20.81 -3.44 15.75
CA GLY A 74 -21.16 -2.13 15.28
C GLY A 74 -20.06 -1.44 14.48
N LYS A 75 -20.43 -0.45 13.68
CA LYS A 75 -19.58 0.16 12.66
C LYS A 75 -18.20 0.61 13.20
N ARG A 76 -18.17 1.40 14.29
CA ARG A 76 -16.90 1.98 14.79
C ARG A 76 -15.93 0.91 15.28
N LYS A 77 -16.40 -0.01 16.11
CA LYS A 77 -15.55 -1.08 16.67
C LYS A 77 -15.14 -2.08 15.61
N GLY A 78 -16.04 -2.42 14.69
CA GLY A 78 -15.76 -3.34 13.59
C GLY A 78 -14.65 -2.82 12.67
N VAL A 79 -14.71 -1.54 12.28
CA VAL A 79 -13.71 -0.90 11.42
C VAL A 79 -12.34 -0.80 12.12
N ILE A 80 -12.31 -0.41 13.39
CA ILE A 80 -11.06 -0.34 14.16
C ILE A 80 -10.42 -1.73 14.28
N LEU A 81 -11.21 -2.74 14.62
CA LEU A 81 -10.71 -4.10 14.75
C LEU A 81 -10.22 -4.66 13.42
N LEU A 82 -10.94 -4.40 12.33
CA LEU A 82 -10.49 -4.77 10.99
C LEU A 82 -9.12 -4.16 10.68
N GLY A 83 -8.95 -2.86 10.89
CA GLY A 83 -7.70 -2.16 10.62
C GLY A 83 -6.54 -2.70 11.47
N LEU A 84 -6.78 -3.03 12.72
CA LEU A 84 -5.79 -3.66 13.60
C LEU A 84 -5.39 -5.06 13.09
N LEU A 85 -6.36 -5.90 12.76
CA LEU A 85 -6.10 -7.24 12.23
C LEU A 85 -5.32 -7.18 10.91
N TRP A 86 -5.72 -6.30 10.01
CA TRP A 86 -5.04 -6.07 8.74
C TRP A 86 -3.62 -5.54 8.93
N GLY A 87 -3.42 -4.59 9.86
CA GLY A 87 -2.10 -4.10 10.21
C GLY A 87 -1.20 -5.19 10.82
N ILE A 88 -1.74 -6.02 11.71
CA ILE A 88 -1.02 -7.16 12.30
C ILE A 88 -0.62 -8.17 11.20
N TRP A 89 -1.49 -8.41 10.23
CA TRP A 89 -1.18 -9.30 9.10
C TRP A 89 0.02 -8.80 8.28
N HIS A 90 0.24 -7.50 8.21
CA HIS A 90 1.41 -6.91 7.55
C HIS A 90 2.70 -6.92 8.39
N LEU A 91 2.66 -7.29 9.68
CA LEU A 91 3.84 -7.25 10.55
C LEU A 91 5.06 -8.00 9.99
N PRO A 92 4.94 -9.23 9.47
CA PRO A 92 6.10 -9.95 8.92
C PRO A 92 6.75 -9.19 7.76
N LEU A 93 5.95 -8.59 6.88
CA LEU A 93 6.45 -7.81 5.75
C LEU A 93 7.18 -6.55 6.21
N ASN A 94 6.65 -5.85 7.22
CA ASN A 94 7.30 -4.67 7.79
C ASN A 94 8.62 -5.01 8.51
N LEU A 95 8.64 -6.11 9.26
CA LEU A 95 9.82 -6.52 10.03
C LEU A 95 10.96 -7.02 9.16
N PHE A 96 10.67 -7.75 8.09
CA PHE A 96 11.67 -8.48 7.33
C PHE A 96 11.90 -7.97 5.91
N TYR A 97 10.95 -7.21 5.36
CA TYR A 97 11.01 -6.86 3.95
C TYR A 97 10.96 -5.36 3.66
N TYR A 98 9.92 -4.64 4.12
CA TYR A 98 9.73 -3.25 3.71
C TYR A 98 10.74 -2.27 4.33
N SER A 99 10.92 -2.31 5.62
CA SER A 99 11.73 -1.33 6.36
C SER A 99 12.41 -1.93 7.59
N PRO A 100 13.36 -2.87 7.42
CA PRO A 100 14.00 -3.54 8.55
C PRO A 100 14.67 -2.58 9.54
N GLN A 101 15.25 -1.48 9.04
CA GLN A 101 15.98 -0.50 9.86
C GLN A 101 15.05 0.44 10.64
N THR A 102 13.83 0.65 10.14
CA THR A 102 12.83 1.54 10.75
C THR A 102 11.52 0.80 11.04
N SER A 103 11.63 -0.50 11.38
CA SER A 103 10.48 -1.39 11.49
C SER A 103 9.41 -0.88 12.45
N LEU A 104 9.78 -0.32 13.61
CA LEU A 104 8.82 0.20 14.58
C LEU A 104 8.02 1.38 14.01
N GLN A 105 8.69 2.34 13.37
CA GLN A 105 8.02 3.48 12.75
C GLN A 105 7.11 3.03 11.59
N SER A 106 7.61 2.13 10.75
CA SER A 106 6.86 1.54 9.64
C SER A 106 5.60 0.83 10.13
N ILE A 107 5.69 0.03 11.20
CA ILE A 107 4.55 -0.66 11.83
C ILE A 107 3.51 0.33 12.33
N LEU A 108 3.92 1.37 13.05
CA LEU A 108 2.99 2.37 13.59
C LEU A 108 2.25 3.12 12.48
N VAL A 109 2.97 3.54 11.43
CA VAL A 109 2.39 4.20 10.26
C VAL A 109 1.43 3.26 9.52
N GLN A 110 1.82 2.00 9.34
CA GLN A 110 0.98 0.98 8.70
C GLN A 110 -0.31 0.73 9.50
N LEU A 111 -0.20 0.54 10.81
CA LEU A 111 -1.37 0.34 11.69
C LEU A 111 -2.33 1.53 11.63
N ALA A 112 -1.79 2.75 11.73
CA ALA A 112 -2.60 3.96 11.63
C ALA A 112 -3.29 4.08 10.26
N GLY A 113 -2.57 3.75 9.17
CA GLY A 113 -3.09 3.73 7.82
C GLY A 113 -4.20 2.68 7.65
N CYS A 114 -3.99 1.45 8.11
CA CYS A 114 -4.99 0.38 8.03
C CYS A 114 -6.27 0.72 8.80
N VAL A 115 -6.15 1.30 10.00
CA VAL A 115 -7.32 1.77 10.78
C VAL A 115 -8.02 2.93 10.09
N GLY A 116 -7.28 3.84 9.47
CA GLY A 116 -7.86 4.98 8.75
C GLY A 116 -8.56 4.61 7.44
N MET A 117 -8.14 3.50 6.81
CA MET A 117 -8.72 2.99 5.56
C MET A 117 -9.87 1.99 5.77
N GLY A 118 -10.00 1.41 6.95
CA GLY A 118 -11.11 0.52 7.32
C GLY A 118 -12.39 1.28 7.56
#